data_f24d83c7949da61937a2781ab642f2c2
#
_entry.id   f24d83c7949da61937a2781ab642f2c2
#
_cell.length_a   1.000
_cell.length_b   1.000
_cell.length_c   1.000
_cell.angle_alpha   90.00
_cell.angle_beta   90.00
_cell.angle_gamma   90.00
#
_symmetry.space_group_name_H-M   'P 1'
#
loop_
_entity.id
_entity.type
_entity.pdbx_description
1 polymer ?
#
loop_
_entity_poly.entity_id
_entity_poly.type
_entity_poly.pdbx_seq_one_letter_code
_entity_poly.pdbx_strand_id
1 'polypeptide(L)'
;MKKLAKIFALGVVLAISLFHEQSFGQRIIYSDPEKDDNRRLNFEIIGRVGGNFLVFKNNRSRSWITVMDEEMMVTGKEELGYLPNADKTINVDFFAYPEHVWMIYQFERRNVVYCVAAKLDRLGKRMGDLIELDTTHVGFASDNRLYAVAGSEDRRKIAVIKINTRERGLYRMSAMIFNEKMDLIRKNQLFIPMEDRNEQLGDIEVDNEGSLVLTRFQRTFNDNIAKASLLFLKPGVDTLMEHPLSIEGNWLDNLRLKIDNFNKRYILTSLYSRERRGGIDGYYFLVYDKARSVAAVERLHTFTDELRQEAKGNASTKTAFNDYFIRHLITRRDGGVLIGSESYYTTSRANTWNRWDYLYGSPMWGMNNFYMSPYSNRMWWGSMPRNQQAVRYHADNVLIQSFSSSGELEWSYVINKTQFDDETDDLLSFQLMNTGGELHVLYNQQERRDKLLNDISIRSNGQAARNPALKNLDNGHQFMPSRGKQVSSRIMIIPTVYRGYICFAKVEYN
;
A
#
# COMPACT_ATOMS: atom_id res chain seq x y z
N MET A 1 53.71 -17.95 -38.55
CA MET A 1 52.97 -18.43 -37.35
C MET A 1 52.94 -17.43 -36.17
N LYS A 2 54.05 -16.87 -35.69
CA LYS A 2 54.06 -15.97 -34.54
C LYS A 2 53.29 -14.64 -34.73
N LYS A 3 53.18 -14.09 -35.98
CA LYS A 3 52.36 -12.87 -36.27
C LYS A 3 50.84 -13.14 -36.26
N LEU A 4 50.40 -14.31 -36.78
CA LEU A 4 48.99 -14.68 -36.74
C LEU A 4 48.46 -14.94 -35.34
N ALA A 5 49.29 -15.56 -34.48
CA ALA A 5 48.94 -15.80 -33.07
C ALA A 5 48.77 -14.52 -32.27
N LYS A 6 49.57 -13.46 -32.56
CA LYS A 6 49.40 -12.13 -31.94
C LYS A 6 48.15 -11.38 -32.39
N ILE A 7 47.76 -11.52 -33.66
CA ILE A 7 46.51 -10.89 -34.21
C ILE A 7 45.30 -11.63 -33.61
N PHE A 8 45.35 -12.96 -33.47
CA PHE A 8 44.28 -13.71 -32.81
C PHE A 8 44.15 -13.42 -31.33
N ALA A 9 45.25 -13.28 -30.60
CA ALA A 9 45.26 -12.89 -29.19
C ALA A 9 44.74 -11.46 -28.99
N LEU A 10 45.04 -10.51 -29.89
CA LEU A 10 44.54 -9.13 -29.85
C LEU A 10 43.04 -9.09 -30.17
N GLY A 11 42.55 -9.92 -31.10
CA GLY A 11 41.15 -10.05 -31.43
C GLY A 11 40.32 -10.62 -30.29
N VAL A 12 40.83 -11.61 -29.55
CA VAL A 12 40.19 -12.20 -28.37
C VAL A 12 40.15 -11.20 -27.20
N VAL A 13 41.20 -10.42 -26.97
CA VAL A 13 41.23 -9.38 -25.96
C VAL A 13 40.26 -8.24 -26.31
N LEU A 14 40.16 -7.87 -27.60
CA LEU A 14 39.19 -6.86 -28.05
C LEU A 14 37.72 -7.39 -27.97
N ALA A 15 37.50 -8.68 -28.22
CA ALA A 15 36.17 -9.30 -28.08
C ALA A 15 35.76 -9.42 -26.60
N ILE A 16 36.70 -9.68 -25.70
CA ILE A 16 36.43 -9.73 -24.25
C ILE A 16 36.14 -8.31 -23.70
N SER A 17 36.73 -7.28 -24.26
CA SER A 17 36.45 -5.88 -23.87
C SER A 17 35.11 -5.34 -24.39
N LEU A 18 34.50 -6.03 -25.37
CA LEU A 18 33.16 -5.67 -25.89
C LEU A 18 32.02 -6.34 -25.10
N PHE A 19 32.31 -7.36 -24.29
CA PHE A 19 31.42 -7.84 -23.25
C PHE A 19 31.68 -7.10 -21.93
N HIS A 20 31.69 -5.79 -21.94
CA HIS A 20 31.31 -5.06 -20.76
C HIS A 20 29.84 -5.38 -20.56
N GLU A 21 29.57 -6.32 -19.65
CA GLU A 21 28.28 -6.37 -19.01
C GLU A 21 28.00 -4.93 -18.60
N GLN A 22 26.99 -4.32 -19.18
CA GLN A 22 26.43 -3.10 -18.65
C GLN A 22 26.04 -3.48 -17.23
N SER A 23 26.91 -3.15 -16.28
CA SER A 23 26.56 -3.15 -14.89
C SER A 23 25.35 -2.23 -14.80
N PHE A 24 24.16 -2.80 -14.69
CA PHE A 24 22.92 -2.10 -14.41
C PHE A 24 23.10 -1.48 -13.02
N GLY A 25 23.81 -0.37 -13.00
CA GLY A 25 24.10 0.38 -11.79
C GLY A 25 22.83 1.12 -11.37
N GLN A 26 22.28 0.73 -10.25
CA GLN A 26 21.29 1.52 -9.57
C GLN A 26 21.95 2.82 -9.11
N ARG A 27 21.31 3.96 -9.40
CA ARG A 27 21.77 5.28 -8.96
C ARG A 27 20.93 5.74 -7.78
N ILE A 28 21.59 6.17 -6.70
CA ILE A 28 20.90 6.78 -5.56
C ILE A 28 21.33 8.24 -5.44
N ILE A 29 20.33 9.11 -5.29
CA ILE A 29 20.53 10.53 -5.03
C ILE A 29 19.72 10.89 -3.78
N TYR A 30 20.32 11.61 -2.85
CA TYR A 30 19.70 11.99 -1.58
C TYR A 30 19.34 13.48 -1.57
N SER A 31 18.22 13.81 -0.93
CA SER A 31 17.92 15.19 -0.58
C SER A 31 18.73 15.62 0.64
N ASP A 32 19.00 16.91 0.75
CA ASP A 32 19.60 17.48 1.94
C ASP A 32 18.61 17.48 3.12
N PRO A 33 19.11 17.37 4.38
CA PRO A 33 18.28 17.47 5.57
C PRO A 33 17.80 18.90 5.80
N GLU A 34 16.49 19.09 5.99
CA GLU A 34 15.90 20.38 6.39
C GLU A 34 15.67 20.42 7.91
N LYS A 35 15.82 21.60 8.54
CA LYS A 35 15.66 21.76 10.02
C LYS A 35 14.28 21.34 10.53
N ASP A 36 13.24 21.51 9.73
CA ASP A 36 11.88 21.16 10.09
C ASP A 36 11.59 19.65 9.97
N ASP A 37 12.47 18.89 9.31
CA ASP A 37 12.30 17.48 8.97
C ASP A 37 12.82 16.53 10.07
N ASN A 38 12.49 16.79 11.32
CA ASN A 38 12.87 15.92 12.42
C ASN A 38 12.09 14.58 12.39
N ARG A 39 12.49 13.58 13.19
CA ARG A 39 11.87 12.24 13.26
C ARG A 39 10.38 12.22 13.63
N ARG A 40 9.81 13.33 14.11
CA ARG A 40 8.38 13.44 14.45
C ARG A 40 7.53 13.97 13.30
N LEU A 41 8.15 14.27 12.17
CA LEU A 41 7.47 14.76 10.99
C LEU A 41 6.60 13.65 10.38
N ASN A 42 5.34 13.98 10.13
CA ASN A 42 4.49 13.17 9.26
C ASN A 42 4.71 13.63 7.82
N PHE A 43 4.79 12.69 6.90
CA PHE A 43 4.99 12.99 5.49
C PHE A 43 4.29 11.98 4.59
N GLU A 44 3.98 12.41 3.37
CA GLU A 44 3.53 11.56 2.28
C GLU A 44 4.22 11.96 0.96
N ILE A 45 4.77 10.98 0.24
CA ILE A 45 5.30 11.20 -1.09
C ILE A 45 4.12 11.32 -2.05
N ILE A 46 3.88 12.52 -2.58
CA ILE A 46 2.77 12.77 -3.52
C ILE A 46 3.07 12.08 -4.85
N GLY A 47 4.25 12.32 -5.42
CA GLY A 47 4.67 11.75 -6.69
C GLY A 47 5.51 12.71 -7.52
N ARG A 48 5.65 12.39 -8.82
CA ARG A 48 6.35 13.23 -9.81
C ARG A 48 5.33 14.05 -10.59
N VAL A 49 5.49 15.39 -10.57
CA VAL A 49 4.59 16.36 -11.21
C VAL A 49 5.40 17.43 -11.94
N GLY A 50 5.21 17.56 -13.23
CA GLY A 50 5.94 18.53 -14.08
C GLY A 50 7.47 18.40 -13.97
N GLY A 51 7.99 17.18 -13.79
CA GLY A 51 9.41 16.92 -13.57
C GLY A 51 9.88 16.98 -12.12
N ASN A 52 9.12 17.59 -11.21
CA ASN A 52 9.48 17.72 -9.80
C ASN A 52 8.93 16.56 -8.95
N PHE A 53 9.60 16.26 -7.84
CA PHE A 53 9.09 15.35 -6.80
C PHE A 53 8.47 16.17 -5.68
N LEU A 54 7.22 15.90 -5.39
CA LEU A 54 6.45 16.60 -4.36
C LEU A 54 6.27 15.70 -3.14
N VAL A 55 6.53 16.26 -1.96
CA VAL A 55 6.31 15.59 -0.68
C VAL A 55 5.48 16.49 0.22
N PHE A 56 4.32 15.98 0.65
CA PHE A 56 3.53 16.60 1.70
C PHE A 56 4.18 16.32 3.04
N LYS A 57 4.29 17.36 3.86
CA LYS A 57 4.86 17.30 5.20
C LYS A 57 3.94 18.00 6.18
N ASN A 58 3.79 17.40 7.35
CA ASN A 58 2.92 17.92 8.40
C ASN A 58 3.59 17.79 9.76
N ASN A 59 3.54 18.85 10.53
CA ASN A 59 3.79 18.84 11.96
C ASN A 59 2.54 19.33 12.70
N ARG A 60 2.55 19.34 14.02
CA ARG A 60 1.35 19.70 14.82
C ARG A 60 0.69 21.03 14.44
N SER A 61 1.43 21.99 13.91
CA SER A 61 0.96 23.36 13.70
C SER A 61 0.91 23.77 12.23
N ARG A 62 1.66 23.13 11.35
CA ARG A 62 1.81 23.53 9.95
C ARG A 62 1.80 22.36 9.02
N SER A 63 1.27 22.58 7.82
CA SER A 63 1.32 21.65 6.69
C SER A 63 1.95 22.36 5.49
N TRP A 64 2.85 21.69 4.81
CA TRP A 64 3.51 22.24 3.62
C TRP A 64 3.86 21.16 2.61
N ILE A 65 4.14 21.59 1.39
CA ILE A 65 4.69 20.74 0.34
C ILE A 65 6.13 21.15 0.10
N THR A 66 7.05 20.20 0.16
CA THR A 66 8.43 20.36 -0.30
C THR A 66 8.50 19.90 -1.75
N VAL A 67 9.12 20.72 -2.59
CA VAL A 67 9.36 20.47 -4.02
C VAL A 67 10.83 20.19 -4.23
N MET A 68 11.15 19.08 -4.86
CA MET A 68 12.52 18.67 -5.18
C MET A 68 12.65 18.47 -6.70
N ASP A 69 13.80 18.81 -7.25
CA ASP A 69 14.14 18.56 -8.65
C ASP A 69 14.66 17.13 -8.90
N GLU A 70 15.12 16.86 -10.11
CA GLU A 70 15.65 15.54 -10.51
C GLU A 70 16.93 15.15 -9.74
N GLU A 71 17.68 16.10 -9.23
CA GLU A 71 18.87 15.93 -8.40
C GLU A 71 18.53 15.89 -6.90
N MET A 72 17.23 15.81 -6.56
CA MET A 72 16.69 15.80 -5.19
C MET A 72 17.02 17.06 -4.37
N MET A 73 17.42 18.16 -5.06
CA MET A 73 17.61 19.45 -4.41
C MET A 73 16.25 20.12 -4.13
N VAL A 74 16.09 20.65 -2.91
CA VAL A 74 14.87 21.37 -2.55
C VAL A 74 14.82 22.70 -3.31
N THR A 75 13.88 22.81 -4.24
CA THR A 75 13.68 24.00 -5.09
C THR A 75 12.54 24.89 -4.59
N GLY A 76 11.69 24.38 -3.71
CA GLY A 76 10.56 25.12 -3.16
C GLY A 76 9.93 24.49 -1.93
N LYS A 77 9.27 25.36 -1.15
CA LYS A 77 8.47 24.97 0.01
C LYS A 77 7.22 25.82 0.03
N GLU A 78 6.08 25.21 -0.12
CA GLU A 78 4.77 25.89 -0.13
C GLU A 78 3.98 25.54 1.12
N GLU A 79 3.65 26.54 1.93
CA GLU A 79 2.86 26.35 3.13
C GLU A 79 1.36 26.35 2.79
N LEU A 80 0.64 25.31 3.27
CA LEU A 80 -0.79 25.12 3.01
C LEU A 80 -1.62 25.82 4.09
N GLY A 81 -1.56 27.14 4.16
CA GLY A 81 -2.22 27.93 5.19
C GLY A 81 -3.78 27.84 5.19
N TYR A 82 -4.37 27.29 4.15
CA TYR A 82 -5.80 27.00 4.06
C TYR A 82 -6.18 25.62 4.63
N LEU A 83 -5.20 24.75 4.88
CA LEU A 83 -5.43 23.47 5.53
C LEU A 83 -5.55 23.70 7.05
N PRO A 84 -6.58 23.19 7.71
CA PRO A 84 -6.68 23.28 9.16
C PRO A 84 -5.50 22.64 9.88
N ASN A 85 -5.29 23.00 11.14
CA ASN A 85 -4.25 22.35 11.96
C ASN A 85 -4.42 20.83 11.99
N ALA A 86 -3.33 20.12 12.22
CA ALA A 86 -3.30 18.65 12.18
C ALA A 86 -4.29 17.98 13.14
N ASP A 87 -4.60 18.61 14.28
CA ASP A 87 -5.58 18.14 15.26
C ASP A 87 -7.05 18.20 14.76
N LYS A 88 -7.32 19.03 13.76
CA LYS A 88 -8.64 19.18 13.12
C LYS A 88 -8.74 18.52 11.76
N THR A 89 -7.61 18.19 11.15
CA THR A 89 -7.53 17.49 9.87
C THR A 89 -7.66 15.99 10.10
N ILE A 90 -8.71 15.40 9.54
CA ILE A 90 -9.02 13.99 9.72
C ILE A 90 -8.19 13.14 8.74
N ASN A 91 -8.10 13.55 7.49
CA ASN A 91 -7.35 12.85 6.45
C ASN A 91 -6.98 13.78 5.29
N VAL A 92 -5.94 13.41 4.57
CA VAL A 92 -5.51 14.06 3.32
C VAL A 92 -5.14 12.96 2.34
N ASP A 93 -5.68 13.00 1.12
CA ASP A 93 -5.41 12.07 0.02
C ASP A 93 -4.90 12.85 -1.19
N PHE A 94 -3.90 12.31 -1.91
CA PHE A 94 -3.29 12.96 -3.07
C PHE A 94 -3.43 12.13 -4.33
N PHE A 95 -3.86 12.78 -5.40
CA PHE A 95 -3.96 12.20 -6.75
C PHE A 95 -3.06 13.01 -7.70
N ALA A 96 -1.87 12.48 -7.97
CA ALA A 96 -0.89 13.12 -8.83
C ALA A 96 -1.20 12.87 -10.31
N TYR A 97 -1.22 13.95 -11.09
CA TYR A 97 -1.31 13.98 -12.54
C TYR A 97 0.00 14.52 -13.12
N PRO A 98 0.23 14.42 -14.43
CA PRO A 98 1.50 14.90 -15.03
C PRO A 98 1.83 16.35 -14.68
N GLU A 99 0.85 17.25 -14.66
CA GLU A 99 1.07 18.70 -14.50
C GLU A 99 0.43 19.30 -13.23
N HIS A 100 -0.33 18.53 -12.47
CA HIS A 100 -1.00 19.00 -11.26
C HIS A 100 -1.29 17.88 -10.27
N VAL A 101 -1.74 18.25 -9.09
CA VAL A 101 -2.20 17.32 -8.05
C VAL A 101 -3.59 17.73 -7.59
N TRP A 102 -4.48 16.77 -7.45
CA TRP A 102 -5.64 16.96 -6.60
C TRP A 102 -5.33 16.50 -5.19
N MET A 103 -5.53 17.39 -4.22
CA MET A 103 -5.48 17.11 -2.79
C MET A 103 -6.92 17.10 -2.28
N ILE A 104 -7.37 15.97 -1.74
CA ILE A 104 -8.69 15.84 -1.11
C ILE A 104 -8.48 15.67 0.38
N TYR A 105 -9.08 16.53 1.17
CA TYR A 105 -8.88 16.50 2.61
C TYR A 105 -10.19 16.63 3.37
N GLN A 106 -10.20 16.07 4.57
CA GLN A 106 -11.34 16.07 5.48
C GLN A 106 -10.94 16.77 6.77
N PHE A 107 -11.82 17.61 7.26
CA PHE A 107 -11.64 18.29 8.54
C PHE A 107 -12.96 18.54 9.24
N GLU A 108 -12.89 18.62 10.57
CA GLU A 108 -14.06 18.96 11.39
C GLU A 108 -14.05 20.43 11.79
N ARG A 109 -15.21 21.06 11.70
CA ARG A 109 -15.45 22.40 12.24
C ARG A 109 -16.88 22.50 12.72
N ARG A 110 -17.08 22.79 14.00
CA ARG A 110 -18.41 23.00 14.65
C ARG A 110 -19.36 21.82 14.39
N ASN A 111 -18.91 20.60 14.67
CA ASN A 111 -19.68 19.36 14.47
C ASN A 111 -20.13 19.12 13.00
N VAL A 112 -19.41 19.70 12.04
CA VAL A 112 -19.57 19.42 10.63
C VAL A 112 -18.24 18.93 10.09
N VAL A 113 -18.24 17.77 9.46
CA VAL A 113 -17.09 17.27 8.69
C VAL A 113 -17.24 17.73 7.26
N TYR A 114 -16.23 18.41 6.76
CA TYR A 114 -16.10 18.90 5.40
C TYR A 114 -15.18 17.97 4.61
N CYS A 115 -15.57 17.64 3.38
CA CYS A 115 -14.72 17.00 2.39
C CYS A 115 -14.45 18.01 1.28
N VAL A 116 -13.20 18.39 1.10
CA VAL A 116 -12.79 19.49 0.23
C VAL A 116 -11.67 19.05 -0.70
N ALA A 117 -11.74 19.51 -1.96
CA ALA A 117 -10.67 19.32 -2.94
C ALA A 117 -9.93 20.63 -3.20
N ALA A 118 -8.61 20.56 -3.29
CA ALA A 118 -7.73 21.64 -3.73
C ALA A 118 -6.88 21.17 -4.90
N LYS A 119 -6.80 21.96 -5.96
CA LYS A 119 -5.90 21.73 -7.08
C LYS A 119 -4.57 22.40 -6.80
N LEU A 120 -3.47 21.68 -7.00
CA LEU A 120 -2.11 22.17 -6.78
C LEU A 120 -1.30 22.06 -8.08
N ASP A 121 -0.45 23.03 -8.33
CA ASP A 121 0.49 23.00 -9.45
C ASP A 121 1.74 22.15 -9.15
N ARG A 122 2.66 22.11 -10.11
CA ARG A 122 3.96 21.42 -9.99
C ARG A 122 4.90 21.99 -8.91
N LEU A 123 4.57 23.14 -8.34
CA LEU A 123 5.31 23.77 -7.23
C LEU A 123 4.56 23.64 -5.91
N GLY A 124 3.47 22.87 -5.88
CA GLY A 124 2.64 22.68 -4.69
C GLY A 124 1.72 23.86 -4.39
N LYS A 125 1.68 24.90 -5.22
CA LYS A 125 0.84 26.08 -5.02
C LYS A 125 -0.59 25.78 -5.43
N ARG A 126 -1.54 26.30 -4.64
CA ARG A 126 -2.95 26.16 -4.96
C ARG A 126 -3.33 26.90 -6.24
N MET A 127 -4.07 26.19 -7.10
CA MET A 127 -4.64 26.70 -8.35
C MET A 127 -6.14 26.87 -8.20
N GLY A 128 -6.62 28.10 -8.22
CA GLY A 128 -8.06 28.39 -8.13
C GLY A 128 -8.63 28.24 -6.72
N ASP A 129 -9.96 28.14 -6.65
CA ASP A 129 -10.71 28.06 -5.41
C ASP A 129 -10.78 26.63 -4.86
N LEU A 130 -11.07 26.53 -3.57
CA LEU A 130 -11.35 25.23 -2.93
C LEU A 130 -12.74 24.75 -3.37
N ILE A 131 -12.83 23.46 -3.66
CA ILE A 131 -14.09 22.82 -4.06
C ILE A 131 -14.62 22.02 -2.87
N GLU A 132 -15.76 22.43 -2.31
CA GLU A 132 -16.48 21.64 -1.32
C GLU A 132 -17.19 20.49 -2.04
N LEU A 133 -16.77 19.25 -1.74
CA LEU A 133 -17.32 18.03 -2.36
C LEU A 133 -18.57 17.55 -1.65
N ASP A 134 -18.55 17.55 -0.32
CA ASP A 134 -19.67 17.19 0.53
C ASP A 134 -19.46 17.64 1.98
N THR A 135 -20.53 17.70 2.76
CA THR A 135 -20.50 17.97 4.19
C THR A 135 -21.37 17.00 4.96
N THR A 136 -21.05 16.78 6.24
CA THR A 136 -21.83 15.91 7.12
C THR A 136 -21.86 16.44 8.54
N HIS A 137 -23.06 16.61 9.09
CA HIS A 137 -23.24 16.87 10.51
C HIS A 137 -22.90 15.61 11.32
N VAL A 138 -22.08 15.76 12.34
CA VAL A 138 -21.63 14.66 13.22
C VAL A 138 -22.10 14.93 14.65
N GLY A 139 -22.52 13.87 15.34
CA GLY A 139 -22.85 13.94 16.75
C GLY A 139 -21.59 13.99 17.63
N PHE A 140 -21.76 14.23 18.92
CA PHE A 140 -20.73 14.50 19.94
C PHE A 140 -19.63 13.43 20.09
N ALA A 141 -19.75 12.26 19.45
CA ALA A 141 -18.86 11.12 19.68
C ALA A 141 -18.15 10.63 18.42
N SER A 142 -18.08 11.42 17.36
CA SER A 142 -17.57 10.91 16.11
C SER A 142 -16.20 11.48 15.76
N ASP A 143 -15.17 10.86 16.24
CA ASP A 143 -13.80 10.90 15.69
C ASP A 143 -13.74 10.19 14.32
N ASN A 144 -14.73 10.38 13.45
CA ASN A 144 -14.92 9.47 12.37
C ASN A 144 -14.48 10.08 11.06
N ARG A 145 -13.48 9.49 10.49
CA ARG A 145 -13.22 9.55 9.07
C ARG A 145 -14.47 9.09 8.32
N LEU A 146 -15.26 10.04 7.87
CA LEU A 146 -16.55 9.76 7.22
C LEU A 146 -16.42 9.44 5.76
N TYR A 147 -15.37 9.96 5.10
CA TYR A 147 -15.18 9.85 3.67
C TYR A 147 -13.99 8.96 3.36
N ALA A 148 -14.19 7.96 2.50
CA ALA A 148 -13.14 7.24 1.81
C ALA A 148 -12.96 7.82 0.41
N VAL A 149 -11.72 7.88 -0.05
CA VAL A 149 -11.40 8.38 -1.38
C VAL A 149 -10.59 7.33 -2.12
N ALA A 150 -11.00 7.02 -3.36
CA ALA A 150 -10.33 6.07 -4.22
C ALA A 150 -10.19 6.65 -5.64
N GLY A 151 -9.04 6.44 -6.28
CA GLY A 151 -8.79 6.85 -7.66
C GLY A 151 -8.77 5.65 -8.60
N SER A 152 -9.30 5.81 -9.82
CA SER A 152 -9.12 4.80 -10.87
C SER A 152 -7.65 4.71 -11.30
N GLU A 153 -7.26 3.54 -11.82
CA GLU A 153 -5.89 3.29 -12.26
C GLU A 153 -5.46 4.26 -13.38
N ASP A 154 -6.37 4.58 -14.32
CA ASP A 154 -6.15 5.55 -15.40
C ASP A 154 -6.23 7.01 -14.93
N ARG A 155 -6.52 7.25 -13.64
CA ARG A 155 -6.65 8.56 -12.99
C ARG A 155 -7.76 9.45 -13.54
N ARG A 156 -8.72 8.89 -14.31
CA ARG A 156 -9.83 9.66 -14.89
C ARG A 156 -11.05 9.72 -13.99
N LYS A 157 -11.07 8.91 -12.92
CA LYS A 157 -12.17 8.87 -11.96
C LYS A 157 -11.64 8.98 -10.54
N ILE A 158 -12.32 9.76 -9.72
CA ILE A 158 -12.11 9.81 -8.28
C ILE A 158 -13.46 9.53 -7.62
N ALA A 159 -13.49 8.51 -6.78
CA ALA A 159 -14.65 8.17 -5.96
C ALA A 159 -14.49 8.77 -4.57
N VAL A 160 -15.48 9.50 -4.10
CA VAL A 160 -15.62 9.95 -2.72
C VAL A 160 -16.83 9.26 -2.13
N ILE A 161 -16.60 8.43 -1.12
CA ILE A 161 -17.62 7.58 -0.54
C ILE A 161 -17.81 7.97 0.91
N LYS A 162 -19.06 8.23 1.25
CA LYS A 162 -19.50 8.58 2.58
C LYS A 162 -20.34 7.44 3.12
N ILE A 163 -19.97 6.93 4.29
CA ILE A 163 -20.81 5.99 5.01
C ILE A 163 -21.40 6.71 6.20
N ASN A 164 -22.70 6.91 6.14
CA ASN A 164 -23.47 7.41 7.26
C ASN A 164 -23.74 6.29 8.26
N THR A 165 -23.98 6.68 9.49
CA THR A 165 -24.22 5.78 10.60
C THR A 165 -25.22 4.67 10.28
N ARG A 166 -24.96 3.49 10.88
CA ARG A 166 -25.87 2.36 10.91
C ARG A 166 -27.15 2.72 11.66
N GLU A 167 -28.24 2.74 10.96
CA GLU A 167 -29.56 2.92 11.54
C GLU A 167 -30.41 1.66 11.31
N ARG A 168 -30.83 1.00 12.38
CA ARG A 168 -31.71 -0.20 12.34
C ARG A 168 -31.24 -1.34 11.40
N GLY A 169 -29.94 -1.60 11.36
CA GLY A 169 -29.40 -2.67 10.51
C GLY A 169 -29.18 -2.27 9.04
N LEU A 170 -29.27 -0.99 8.72
CA LEU A 170 -28.98 -0.43 7.39
C LEU A 170 -27.79 0.50 7.46
N TYR A 171 -26.83 0.34 6.56
CA TYR A 171 -25.82 1.35 6.27
C TYR A 171 -26.32 2.23 5.13
N ARG A 172 -26.38 3.54 5.37
CA ARG A 172 -26.58 4.51 4.30
C ARG A 172 -25.23 4.90 3.74
N MET A 173 -24.99 4.58 2.49
CA MET A 173 -23.77 4.95 1.78
C MET A 173 -24.08 5.95 0.67
N SER A 174 -23.32 7.03 0.58
CA SER A 174 -23.35 7.93 -0.57
C SER A 174 -22.07 7.77 -1.36
N ALA A 175 -22.17 7.46 -2.63
CA ALA A 175 -21.05 7.33 -3.56
C ALA A 175 -21.08 8.46 -4.57
N MET A 176 -20.04 9.26 -4.61
CA MET A 176 -19.85 10.38 -5.53
C MET A 176 -18.67 10.06 -6.44
N ILE A 177 -18.88 10.09 -7.74
CA ILE A 177 -17.83 9.86 -8.73
C ILE A 177 -17.56 11.17 -9.46
N PHE A 178 -16.31 11.58 -9.44
CA PHE A 178 -15.83 12.81 -10.10
C PHE A 178 -14.91 12.43 -11.28
N ASN A 179 -14.80 13.33 -12.26
CA ASN A 179 -13.81 13.23 -13.33
C ASN A 179 -12.45 13.83 -12.90
N GLU A 180 -11.47 13.84 -13.81
CA GLU A 180 -10.15 14.42 -13.58
C GLU A 180 -10.15 15.95 -13.35
N LYS A 181 -11.26 16.64 -13.64
CA LYS A 181 -11.46 18.07 -13.37
C LYS A 181 -12.22 18.35 -12.08
N MET A 182 -12.58 17.29 -11.34
CA MET A 182 -13.42 17.34 -10.16
C MET A 182 -14.88 17.76 -10.45
N ASP A 183 -15.36 17.59 -11.70
CA ASP A 183 -16.78 17.71 -11.97
C ASP A 183 -17.49 16.43 -11.49
N LEU A 184 -18.63 16.60 -10.83
CA LEU A 184 -19.43 15.49 -10.35
C LEU A 184 -20.11 14.77 -11.53
N ILE A 185 -19.70 13.51 -11.78
CA ILE A 185 -20.31 12.67 -12.84
C ILE A 185 -21.58 12.02 -12.32
N ARG A 186 -21.54 11.52 -11.07
CA ARG A 186 -22.62 10.70 -10.50
C ARG A 186 -22.62 10.80 -8.98
N LYS A 187 -23.84 10.82 -8.41
CA LYS A 187 -24.06 10.69 -6.97
C LYS A 187 -25.16 9.65 -6.74
N ASN A 188 -24.85 8.57 -6.06
CA ASN A 188 -25.81 7.54 -5.67
C ASN A 188 -25.97 7.53 -4.15
N GLN A 189 -27.18 7.27 -3.69
CA GLN A 189 -27.46 6.92 -2.31
C GLN A 189 -27.87 5.45 -2.25
N LEU A 190 -27.13 4.67 -1.51
CA LEU A 190 -27.30 3.24 -1.39
C LEU A 190 -27.66 2.87 0.05
N PHE A 191 -28.51 1.87 0.19
CA PHE A 191 -28.85 1.29 1.47
C PHE A 191 -28.34 -0.16 1.47
N ILE A 192 -27.35 -0.43 2.33
CA ILE A 192 -26.74 -1.74 2.44
C ILE A 192 -27.31 -2.40 3.69
N PRO A 193 -28.12 -3.49 3.54
CA PRO A 193 -28.55 -4.27 4.69
C PRO A 193 -27.34 -4.85 5.41
N MET A 194 -27.22 -4.59 6.70
CA MET A 194 -26.16 -5.09 7.57
C MET A 194 -26.86 -5.62 8.83
N GLU A 195 -27.45 -6.78 8.69
CA GLU A 195 -28.33 -7.39 9.71
C GLU A 195 -27.56 -7.76 10.97
N ASP A 196 -26.33 -8.26 10.78
CA ASP A 196 -25.44 -8.59 11.90
C ASP A 196 -24.58 -7.40 12.31
N ARG A 197 -24.44 -7.20 13.62
CA ARG A 197 -23.52 -6.18 14.18
C ARG A 197 -22.04 -6.43 13.85
N ASN A 198 -21.70 -7.66 13.51
CA ASN A 198 -20.36 -8.10 13.17
C ASN A 198 -20.05 -7.97 11.67
N GLU A 199 -20.99 -7.50 10.86
CA GLU A 199 -20.76 -7.21 9.45
C GLU A 199 -20.01 -5.90 9.30
N GLN A 200 -19.02 -5.91 8.41
CA GLN A 200 -18.16 -4.78 8.08
C GLN A 200 -17.98 -4.72 6.57
N LEU A 201 -17.73 -3.52 6.07
CA LEU A 201 -17.31 -3.31 4.70
C LEU A 201 -15.78 -3.14 4.70
N GLY A 202 -15.06 -3.57 3.72
CA GLY A 202 -13.59 -3.44 3.58
C GLY A 202 -13.24 -2.86 2.23
N ASP A 203 -12.01 -3.00 1.83
CA ASP A 203 -11.39 -2.45 0.64
C ASP A 203 -12.36 -1.81 -0.37
N ILE A 204 -12.15 -0.53 -0.69
CA ILE A 204 -12.99 0.21 -1.63
C ILE A 204 -12.11 0.65 -2.80
N GLU A 205 -12.46 0.25 -4.00
CA GLU A 205 -11.78 0.62 -5.23
C GLU A 205 -12.77 1.14 -6.29
N VAL A 206 -12.29 1.90 -7.25
CA VAL A 206 -13.05 2.36 -8.42
C VAL A 206 -12.31 1.96 -9.69
N ASP A 207 -13.03 1.37 -10.64
CA ASP A 207 -12.46 0.99 -11.93
C ASP A 207 -12.43 2.16 -12.93
N ASN A 208 -11.74 1.95 -14.07
CA ASN A 208 -11.61 2.98 -15.12
C ASN A 208 -12.95 3.35 -15.77
N GLU A 209 -13.98 2.52 -15.66
CA GLU A 209 -15.33 2.83 -16.15
C GLU A 209 -16.17 3.58 -15.11
N GLY A 210 -15.71 3.65 -13.86
CA GLY A 210 -16.39 4.28 -12.74
C GLY A 210 -17.32 3.35 -11.98
N SER A 211 -17.12 2.01 -12.10
CA SER A 211 -17.78 1.08 -11.18
C SER A 211 -17.10 1.14 -9.83
N LEU A 212 -17.90 1.20 -8.77
CA LEU A 212 -17.42 1.10 -7.41
C LEU A 212 -17.42 -0.37 -6.98
N VAL A 213 -16.32 -0.81 -6.39
CA VAL A 213 -16.13 -2.19 -5.93
C VAL A 213 -15.67 -2.18 -4.48
N LEU A 214 -16.29 -3.00 -3.65
CA LEU A 214 -15.95 -3.09 -2.23
C LEU A 214 -16.18 -4.50 -1.71
N THR A 215 -15.58 -4.81 -0.56
CA THR A 215 -15.79 -6.07 0.13
C THR A 215 -16.75 -5.89 1.30
N ARG A 216 -17.59 -6.89 1.56
CA ARG A 216 -18.41 -7.04 2.76
C ARG A 216 -18.01 -8.32 3.45
N PHE A 217 -17.85 -8.30 4.76
CA PHE A 217 -17.51 -9.50 5.50
C PHE A 217 -18.08 -9.49 6.92
N GLN A 218 -18.25 -10.69 7.47
CA GLN A 218 -18.74 -10.91 8.82
C GLN A 218 -17.63 -11.54 9.65
N ARG A 219 -17.29 -10.90 10.76
CA ARG A 219 -16.40 -11.46 11.77
C ARG A 219 -16.78 -11.00 13.17
N THR A 220 -16.66 -11.86 14.15
CA THR A 220 -16.73 -11.46 15.54
C THR A 220 -15.40 -10.87 16.00
N PHE A 221 -15.44 -10.15 17.11
CA PHE A 221 -14.22 -9.63 17.74
C PHE A 221 -13.20 -10.77 17.98
N ASN A 222 -11.93 -10.53 17.67
CA ASN A 222 -10.84 -11.51 17.78
C ASN A 222 -11.09 -12.85 17.02
N ASP A 223 -11.70 -12.76 15.86
CA ASP A 223 -12.00 -13.95 15.06
C ASP A 223 -11.70 -13.74 13.57
N ASN A 224 -11.62 -14.87 12.86
CA ASN A 224 -11.52 -14.90 11.42
C ASN A 224 -12.86 -14.49 10.76
N ILE A 225 -12.81 -14.16 9.48
CA ILE A 225 -13.97 -13.85 8.66
C ILE A 225 -14.73 -15.14 8.37
N ALA A 226 -15.98 -15.19 8.81
CA ALA A 226 -16.87 -16.35 8.63
C ALA A 226 -17.65 -16.32 7.32
N LYS A 227 -17.96 -15.11 6.82
CA LYS A 227 -18.68 -14.87 5.57
C LYS A 227 -18.11 -13.64 4.91
N ALA A 228 -18.03 -13.63 3.59
CA ALA A 228 -17.64 -12.47 2.82
C ALA A 228 -18.36 -12.41 1.48
N SER A 229 -18.46 -11.22 0.92
CA SER A 229 -19.07 -10.95 -0.39
C SER A 229 -18.29 -9.84 -1.10
N LEU A 230 -18.29 -9.91 -2.42
CA LEU A 230 -17.88 -8.82 -3.30
C LEU A 230 -19.12 -8.00 -3.64
N LEU A 231 -19.10 -6.71 -3.34
CA LEU A 231 -20.13 -5.75 -3.70
C LEU A 231 -19.66 -4.84 -4.81
N PHE A 232 -20.52 -4.54 -5.77
CA PHE A 232 -20.18 -3.63 -6.86
C PHE A 232 -21.38 -2.84 -7.38
N LEU A 233 -21.13 -1.58 -7.70
CA LEU A 233 -22.08 -0.64 -8.26
C LEU A 233 -21.62 -0.25 -9.66
N LYS A 234 -22.32 -0.70 -10.70
CA LYS A 234 -21.99 -0.38 -12.09
C LYS A 234 -22.45 1.04 -12.45
N PRO A 235 -21.81 1.71 -13.43
CA PRO A 235 -22.32 2.95 -14.00
C PRO A 235 -23.74 2.79 -14.53
N GLY A 236 -24.59 3.78 -14.28
CA GLY A 236 -25.98 3.79 -14.76
C GLY A 236 -26.93 2.87 -13.98
N VAL A 237 -26.47 2.22 -12.93
CA VAL A 237 -27.29 1.36 -12.07
C VAL A 237 -27.30 1.94 -10.65
N ASP A 238 -28.46 2.01 -10.02
CA ASP A 238 -28.62 2.50 -8.66
C ASP A 238 -28.70 1.36 -7.61
N THR A 239 -28.61 0.11 -8.07
CA THR A 239 -28.65 -1.06 -7.21
C THR A 239 -27.27 -1.66 -7.05
N LEU A 240 -26.88 -1.88 -5.80
CA LEU A 240 -25.65 -2.58 -5.46
C LEU A 240 -25.83 -4.07 -5.77
N MET A 241 -24.90 -4.63 -6.54
CA MET A 241 -24.86 -6.05 -6.85
C MET A 241 -23.94 -6.76 -5.85
N GLU A 242 -24.29 -7.98 -5.47
CA GLU A 242 -23.53 -8.77 -4.51
C GLU A 242 -23.17 -10.14 -5.10
N HIS A 243 -21.94 -10.54 -4.88
CA HIS A 243 -21.46 -11.90 -5.14
C HIS A 243 -20.91 -12.49 -3.84
N PRO A 244 -21.64 -13.41 -3.19
CA PRO A 244 -21.14 -14.09 -2.00
C PRO A 244 -19.97 -15.01 -2.34
N LEU A 245 -18.98 -15.09 -1.43
CA LEU A 245 -17.81 -15.95 -1.58
C LEU A 245 -18.12 -17.37 -1.11
N SER A 246 -17.67 -18.37 -1.88
CA SER A 246 -17.80 -19.81 -1.54
C SER A 246 -16.65 -20.24 -0.62
N ILE A 247 -16.77 -20.00 0.69
CA ILE A 247 -15.76 -20.34 1.67
C ILE A 247 -15.98 -21.68 2.40
N GLU A 248 -17.14 -22.27 2.28
CA GLU A 248 -17.57 -23.59 2.76
C GLU A 248 -16.75 -24.21 3.90
N GLY A 249 -17.05 -23.82 5.14
CA GLY A 249 -16.38 -24.36 6.33
C GLY A 249 -14.95 -23.88 6.57
N ASN A 250 -14.40 -23.01 5.69
CA ASN A 250 -13.14 -22.33 5.88
C ASN A 250 -13.34 -20.93 6.48
N TRP A 251 -12.27 -20.36 6.95
CA TRP A 251 -12.24 -19.07 7.62
C TRP A 251 -11.22 -18.17 6.91
N LEU A 252 -11.65 -16.98 6.53
CA LEU A 252 -10.76 -16.02 5.89
C LEU A 252 -10.09 -15.07 6.89
N ASP A 253 -8.96 -14.53 6.44
CA ASP A 253 -8.14 -13.59 7.18
C ASP A 253 -7.51 -12.61 6.17
N ASN A 254 -7.28 -11.36 6.51
CA ASN A 254 -6.62 -10.38 5.63
C ASN A 254 -7.17 -10.36 4.18
N LEU A 255 -8.46 -10.09 4.05
CA LEU A 255 -9.14 -9.99 2.75
C LEU A 255 -8.63 -8.76 1.98
N ARG A 256 -8.26 -8.95 0.71
CA ARG A 256 -7.70 -7.90 -0.17
C ARG A 256 -8.37 -7.92 -1.53
N LEU A 257 -8.73 -6.73 -2.00
CA LEU A 257 -9.34 -6.51 -3.31
C LEU A 257 -8.35 -5.79 -4.24
N LYS A 258 -8.36 -6.17 -5.52
CA LYS A 258 -7.65 -5.47 -6.59
C LYS A 258 -8.43 -5.49 -7.89
N ILE A 259 -8.51 -4.36 -8.57
CA ILE A 259 -9.12 -4.26 -9.89
C ILE A 259 -8.06 -4.50 -10.97
N ASP A 260 -8.33 -5.42 -11.86
CA ASP A 260 -7.59 -5.62 -13.11
C ASP A 260 -8.37 -4.98 -14.25
N ASN A 261 -8.10 -3.70 -14.51
CA ASN A 261 -8.78 -2.93 -15.53
C ASN A 261 -8.48 -3.43 -16.94
N PHE A 262 -7.25 -3.91 -17.17
CA PHE A 262 -6.83 -4.39 -18.48
C PHE A 262 -7.61 -5.62 -18.91
N ASN A 263 -7.79 -6.59 -18.01
CA ASN A 263 -8.51 -7.83 -18.28
C ASN A 263 -9.99 -7.78 -17.86
N LYS A 264 -10.48 -6.61 -17.39
CA LYS A 264 -11.87 -6.40 -16.93
C LYS A 264 -12.29 -7.37 -15.82
N ARG A 265 -11.48 -7.50 -14.79
CA ARG A 265 -11.67 -8.45 -13.68
C ARG A 265 -11.56 -7.75 -12.33
N TYR A 266 -12.24 -8.33 -11.33
CA TYR A 266 -12.02 -8.02 -9.93
C TYR A 266 -11.35 -9.23 -9.29
N ILE A 267 -10.22 -9.00 -8.62
CA ILE A 267 -9.43 -10.03 -7.97
C ILE A 267 -9.55 -9.85 -6.47
N LEU A 268 -9.93 -10.89 -5.80
CA LEU A 268 -10.03 -10.91 -4.36
C LEU A 268 -9.22 -12.09 -3.83
N THR A 269 -8.38 -11.83 -2.85
CA THR A 269 -7.57 -12.83 -2.19
C THR A 269 -7.60 -12.64 -0.69
N SER A 270 -7.41 -13.72 0.05
CA SER A 270 -7.30 -13.72 1.49
C SER A 270 -6.40 -14.87 1.92
N LEU A 271 -5.76 -14.73 3.05
CA LEU A 271 -5.27 -15.89 3.77
C LEU A 271 -6.48 -16.68 4.29
N TYR A 272 -6.39 -18.01 4.37
CA TYR A 272 -7.46 -18.83 4.92
C TYR A 272 -6.96 -19.87 5.91
N SER A 273 -7.84 -20.32 6.79
CA SER A 273 -7.65 -21.49 7.65
C SER A 273 -8.84 -22.43 7.57
N ARG A 274 -8.59 -23.73 7.75
CA ARG A 274 -9.64 -24.77 7.79
C ARG A 274 -10.38 -24.81 9.13
N GLU A 275 -9.76 -24.27 10.15
CA GLU A 275 -10.30 -24.24 11.49
C GLU A 275 -10.48 -22.81 11.97
N ARG A 276 -11.55 -22.57 12.72
CA ARG A 276 -11.76 -21.29 13.39
C ARG A 276 -10.59 -20.97 14.31
N ARG A 277 -9.95 -19.82 14.14
CA ARG A 277 -8.72 -19.41 14.85
C ARG A 277 -7.57 -20.39 14.67
N GLY A 278 -7.63 -21.18 13.62
CA GLY A 278 -6.57 -22.11 13.24
C GLY A 278 -5.36 -21.42 12.64
N GLY A 279 -4.31 -22.22 12.39
CA GLY A 279 -3.15 -21.77 11.62
C GLY A 279 -3.53 -21.47 10.16
N ILE A 280 -2.79 -20.57 9.52
CA ILE A 280 -3.00 -20.25 8.10
C ILE A 280 -2.63 -21.45 7.23
N ASP A 281 -3.57 -21.90 6.40
CA ASP A 281 -3.42 -23.05 5.50
C ASP A 281 -2.98 -22.64 4.09
N GLY A 282 -3.33 -21.43 3.63
CA GLY A 282 -3.01 -20.97 2.29
C GLY A 282 -3.73 -19.71 1.89
N TYR A 283 -3.94 -19.54 0.58
CA TYR A 283 -4.73 -18.45 0.02
C TYR A 283 -6.10 -18.93 -0.48
N TYR A 284 -7.11 -18.14 -0.20
CA TYR A 284 -8.36 -18.10 -0.95
C TYR A 284 -8.18 -17.13 -2.12
N PHE A 285 -8.66 -17.50 -3.30
CA PHE A 285 -8.51 -16.73 -4.52
C PHE A 285 -9.79 -16.69 -5.35
N LEU A 286 -10.28 -15.50 -5.65
CA LEU A 286 -11.43 -15.24 -6.53
C LEU A 286 -11.03 -14.33 -7.67
N VAL A 287 -11.36 -14.71 -8.89
CA VAL A 287 -11.34 -13.84 -10.08
C VAL A 287 -12.78 -13.69 -10.59
N TYR A 288 -13.32 -12.49 -10.43
CA TYR A 288 -14.64 -12.16 -10.94
C TYR A 288 -14.54 -11.51 -12.32
N ASP A 289 -15.13 -12.13 -13.34
CA ASP A 289 -15.20 -11.59 -14.68
C ASP A 289 -16.31 -10.53 -14.76
N LYS A 290 -15.92 -9.28 -14.93
CA LYS A 290 -16.84 -8.14 -14.98
C LYS A 290 -17.76 -8.19 -16.22
N ALA A 291 -17.24 -8.65 -17.36
CA ALA A 291 -17.99 -8.68 -18.60
C ALA A 291 -19.09 -9.76 -18.59
N ARG A 292 -18.75 -10.93 -18.03
CA ARG A 292 -19.69 -12.05 -17.92
C ARG A 292 -20.54 -11.98 -16.64
N SER A 293 -20.14 -11.16 -15.66
CA SER A 293 -20.78 -11.03 -14.33
C SER A 293 -20.82 -12.34 -13.55
N VAL A 294 -19.74 -13.11 -13.61
CA VAL A 294 -19.58 -14.40 -12.91
C VAL A 294 -18.21 -14.56 -12.30
N ALA A 295 -18.10 -15.38 -11.26
CA ALA A 295 -16.82 -15.86 -10.77
C ALA A 295 -16.21 -16.80 -11.83
N ALA A 296 -15.13 -16.34 -12.47
CA ALA A 296 -14.41 -17.14 -13.46
C ALA A 296 -13.50 -18.17 -12.79
N VAL A 297 -12.96 -17.81 -11.63
CA VAL A 297 -12.11 -18.66 -10.79
C VAL A 297 -12.49 -18.42 -9.34
N GLU A 298 -12.71 -19.46 -8.59
CA GLU A 298 -12.86 -19.41 -7.14
C GLU A 298 -12.26 -20.68 -6.55
N ARG A 299 -11.20 -20.56 -5.75
CA ARG A 299 -10.46 -21.70 -5.23
C ARG A 299 -9.64 -21.41 -3.98
N LEU A 300 -9.26 -22.49 -3.30
CA LEU A 300 -8.28 -22.50 -2.22
C LEU A 300 -6.94 -23.02 -2.78
N HIS A 301 -5.87 -22.30 -2.46
CA HIS A 301 -4.50 -22.73 -2.72
C HIS A 301 -3.82 -23.04 -1.38
N THR A 302 -3.59 -24.33 -1.10
CA THR A 302 -2.97 -24.79 0.16
C THR A 302 -1.44 -24.69 0.07
N PHE A 303 -0.81 -24.17 1.09
CA PHE A 303 0.64 -24.14 1.20
C PHE A 303 1.21 -25.55 1.44
N THR A 304 2.22 -25.92 0.66
CA THR A 304 2.90 -27.21 0.78
C THR A 304 3.78 -27.26 2.03
N ASP A 305 4.15 -28.45 2.46
CA ASP A 305 5.02 -28.66 3.63
C ASP A 305 6.44 -28.12 3.36
N GLU A 306 6.92 -28.20 2.11
CA GLU A 306 8.19 -27.64 1.69
C GLU A 306 8.19 -26.13 1.84
N LEU A 307 7.13 -25.45 1.33
CA LEU A 307 6.99 -24.02 1.46
C LEU A 307 6.88 -23.59 2.94
N ARG A 308 6.15 -24.35 3.76
CA ARG A 308 6.05 -24.12 5.21
C ARG A 308 7.41 -24.23 5.88
N GLN A 309 8.20 -25.23 5.51
CA GLN A 309 9.55 -25.42 6.06
C GLN A 309 10.48 -24.27 5.67
N GLU A 310 10.39 -23.77 4.45
CA GLU A 310 11.19 -22.64 3.96
C GLU A 310 10.80 -21.31 4.63
N ALA A 311 9.48 -21.06 4.76
CA ALA A 311 8.93 -19.80 5.23
C ALA A 311 8.87 -19.65 6.76
N LYS A 312 9.01 -20.74 7.53
CA LYS A 312 8.74 -20.75 8.97
C LYS A 312 9.63 -19.84 9.82
N GLY A 313 10.82 -19.47 9.33
CA GLY A 313 11.79 -18.73 10.15
C GLY A 313 12.08 -19.45 11.47
N ASN A 314 11.80 -18.80 12.59
CA ASN A 314 11.91 -19.36 13.94
C ASN A 314 10.65 -20.09 14.43
N ALA A 315 9.54 -20.04 13.66
CA ALA A 315 8.29 -20.70 14.02
C ALA A 315 8.32 -22.21 13.76
N SER A 316 7.32 -22.95 14.22
CA SER A 316 7.11 -24.34 13.83
C SER A 316 6.56 -24.40 12.39
N THR A 317 6.74 -25.52 11.70
CA THR A 317 6.16 -25.72 10.37
C THR A 317 4.64 -25.57 10.36
N LYS A 318 3.95 -26.00 11.42
CA LYS A 318 2.50 -25.87 11.57
C LYS A 318 2.05 -24.42 11.67
N THR A 319 2.83 -23.53 12.28
CA THR A 319 2.50 -22.12 12.52
C THR A 319 3.26 -21.15 11.61
N ALA A 320 3.91 -21.68 10.56
CA ALA A 320 4.82 -20.94 9.69
C ALA A 320 4.24 -19.63 9.12
N PHE A 321 2.94 -19.60 8.86
CA PHE A 321 2.27 -18.46 8.23
C PHE A 321 1.35 -17.66 9.17
N ASN A 322 1.30 -17.96 10.47
CA ASN A 322 0.36 -17.31 11.38
C ASN A 322 0.56 -15.81 11.52
N ASP A 323 1.78 -15.32 11.32
CA ASP A 323 2.11 -13.89 11.38
C ASP A 323 2.23 -13.24 10.00
N TYR A 324 1.90 -13.96 8.92
CA TYR A 324 1.95 -13.40 7.57
C TYR A 324 0.75 -12.51 7.26
N PHE A 325 1.04 -11.41 6.53
CA PHE A 325 0.06 -10.46 6.00
C PHE A 325 0.30 -10.24 4.52
N ILE A 326 -0.78 -10.17 3.74
CA ILE A 326 -0.73 -9.76 2.34
C ILE A 326 -0.39 -8.27 2.31
N ARG A 327 0.79 -7.93 1.80
CA ARG A 327 1.29 -6.55 1.68
C ARG A 327 1.02 -5.95 0.32
N HIS A 328 1.20 -6.76 -0.73
CA HIS A 328 1.10 -6.35 -2.12
C HIS A 328 0.25 -7.33 -2.91
N LEU A 329 -0.61 -6.78 -3.76
CA LEU A 329 -1.40 -7.51 -4.73
C LEU A 329 -1.25 -6.78 -6.08
N ILE A 330 -0.57 -7.41 -7.04
CA ILE A 330 -0.20 -6.80 -8.32
C ILE A 330 -0.81 -7.62 -9.45
N THR A 331 -1.57 -6.97 -10.32
CA THR A 331 -2.13 -7.59 -11.52
C THR A 331 -1.11 -7.58 -12.66
N ARG A 332 -1.06 -8.65 -13.42
CA ARG A 332 -0.23 -8.80 -14.59
C ARG A 332 -1.06 -8.60 -15.87
N ARG A 333 -0.42 -8.18 -16.95
CA ARG A 333 -1.12 -7.97 -18.25
C ARG A 333 -1.71 -9.24 -18.85
N ASP A 334 -1.11 -10.40 -18.59
CA ASP A 334 -1.61 -11.71 -19.00
C ASP A 334 -2.80 -12.21 -18.15
N GLY A 335 -3.24 -11.41 -17.19
CA GLY A 335 -4.32 -11.73 -16.27
C GLY A 335 -3.87 -12.53 -15.05
N GLY A 336 -2.58 -12.81 -14.92
CA GLY A 336 -1.99 -13.39 -13.72
C GLY A 336 -1.88 -12.37 -12.58
N VAL A 337 -1.50 -12.87 -11.38
CA VAL A 337 -1.44 -12.08 -10.17
C VAL A 337 -0.17 -12.41 -9.38
N LEU A 338 0.49 -11.36 -8.87
CA LEU A 338 1.57 -11.50 -7.91
C LEU A 338 1.05 -11.12 -6.51
N ILE A 339 1.31 -11.98 -5.53
CA ILE A 339 1.02 -11.74 -4.12
C ILE A 339 2.32 -11.64 -3.35
N GLY A 340 2.54 -10.51 -2.68
CA GLY A 340 3.64 -10.31 -1.76
C GLY A 340 3.13 -10.31 -0.32
N SER A 341 3.61 -11.25 0.49
CA SER A 341 3.24 -11.39 1.89
C SER A 341 4.48 -11.34 2.78
N GLU A 342 4.31 -10.92 4.01
CA GLU A 342 5.39 -10.75 4.98
C GLU A 342 4.95 -11.21 6.37
N SER A 343 5.85 -11.88 7.07
CA SER A 343 5.70 -12.17 8.49
C SER A 343 5.96 -10.90 9.31
N TYR A 344 4.93 -10.44 10.06
CA TYR A 344 5.01 -9.24 10.89
C TYR A 344 4.29 -9.47 12.23
N TYR A 345 4.96 -9.13 13.32
CA TYR A 345 4.39 -9.25 14.66
C TYR A 345 5.10 -8.30 15.64
N THR A 346 4.52 -8.14 16.83
CA THR A 346 5.15 -7.39 17.91
C THR A 346 5.31 -8.25 19.15
N THR A 347 6.35 -7.97 19.92
CA THR A 347 6.55 -8.57 21.23
C THR A 347 6.66 -7.49 22.30
N SER A 348 5.96 -7.67 23.43
CA SER A 348 6.05 -6.78 24.57
C SER A 348 5.91 -7.58 25.86
N ARG A 349 6.40 -7.03 26.98
CA ARG A 349 6.29 -7.70 28.30
C ARG A 349 4.87 -7.66 28.88
N ALA A 350 4.00 -6.79 28.41
CA ALA A 350 2.72 -6.52 29.05
C ALA A 350 1.50 -6.69 28.14
N ASN A 351 1.66 -6.68 26.82
CA ASN A 351 0.56 -6.85 25.87
C ASN A 351 0.80 -8.02 24.96
N THR A 352 -0.21 -8.87 24.83
CA THR A 352 -0.22 -9.93 23.83
C THR A 352 -0.42 -9.30 22.46
N TRP A 353 0.40 -9.63 21.50
CA TRP A 353 0.18 -9.29 20.09
C TRP A 353 -1.18 -9.79 19.64
N ASN A 354 -1.96 -8.89 19.05
CA ASN A 354 -3.25 -9.22 18.48
C ASN A 354 -3.27 -8.89 16.99
N ARG A 355 -3.20 -9.92 16.16
CA ARG A 355 -3.26 -9.82 14.71
C ARG A 355 -4.51 -9.09 14.21
N TRP A 356 -5.63 -9.30 14.90
CA TRP A 356 -6.92 -8.70 14.51
C TRP A 356 -6.96 -7.21 14.75
N ASP A 357 -6.37 -6.73 15.85
CA ASP A 357 -6.23 -5.30 16.11
C ASP A 357 -5.35 -4.63 15.07
N TYR A 358 -4.33 -5.34 14.60
CA TYR A 358 -3.46 -4.83 13.52
C TYR A 358 -4.20 -4.74 12.18
N LEU A 359 -4.97 -5.77 11.81
CA LEU A 359 -5.72 -5.81 10.55
C LEU A 359 -6.92 -4.86 10.52
N TYR A 360 -7.65 -4.80 11.62
CA TYR A 360 -8.98 -4.20 11.66
C TYR A 360 -9.13 -3.13 12.76
N GLY A 361 -8.05 -2.85 13.51
CA GLY A 361 -8.02 -1.93 14.64
C GLY A 361 -8.73 -2.41 15.88
N SER A 362 -8.48 -1.72 17.01
CA SER A 362 -9.09 -2.07 18.29
C SER A 362 -10.52 -1.53 18.38
N PRO A 363 -11.52 -2.36 18.70
CA PRO A 363 -12.90 -1.92 18.90
C PRO A 363 -13.08 -0.99 20.09
N MET A 364 -12.13 -0.96 21.03
CA MET A 364 -12.21 -0.10 22.23
C MET A 364 -12.29 1.39 21.92
N TRP A 365 -11.90 1.80 20.69
CA TRP A 365 -11.84 3.19 20.32
C TRP A 365 -12.95 3.65 19.37
N GLY A 366 -13.95 2.81 19.08
CA GLY A 366 -15.09 3.19 18.22
C GLY A 366 -14.69 3.56 16.78
N MET A 367 -13.45 3.32 16.40
CA MET A 367 -12.96 3.60 15.06
C MET A 367 -13.53 2.58 14.08
N ASN A 368 -14.39 3.03 13.20
CA ASN A 368 -14.70 2.27 12.00
C ASN A 368 -13.45 2.25 11.11
N ASN A 369 -12.67 1.18 11.17
CA ASN A 369 -11.45 0.96 10.37
C ASN A 369 -11.70 0.85 8.86
N PHE A 370 -12.90 1.10 8.48
CA PHE A 370 -13.47 1.10 7.16
C PHE A 370 -12.66 1.84 6.11
N TYR A 371 -11.92 2.83 6.53
CA TYR A 371 -11.28 3.80 5.67
C TYR A 371 -9.77 3.77 5.73
N MET A 372 -9.21 2.79 6.37
CA MET A 372 -7.79 2.76 6.49
C MET A 372 -7.15 2.10 5.26
N SER A 373 -6.82 2.93 4.26
CA SER A 373 -5.76 2.54 3.36
C SER A 373 -4.51 2.25 4.20
N PRO A 374 -3.69 1.26 3.87
CA PRO A 374 -2.44 0.98 4.59
C PRO A 374 -1.54 2.21 4.75
N TYR A 375 -1.68 3.21 3.88
CA TYR A 375 -0.95 4.46 3.90
C TYR A 375 -1.50 5.48 4.90
N SER A 376 -2.80 5.67 4.95
CA SER A 376 -3.42 6.63 5.86
C SER A 376 -3.45 6.17 7.31
N ASN A 377 -3.43 4.87 7.55
CA ASN A 377 -3.36 4.29 8.88
C ASN A 377 -2.06 4.69 9.60
N ARG A 378 -0.94 4.82 8.89
CA ARG A 378 0.35 5.20 9.49
C ARG A 378 0.44 6.66 9.91
N MET A 379 -0.22 7.58 9.22
CA MET A 379 -0.26 8.99 9.67
C MET A 379 -0.93 9.15 11.04
N TRP A 380 -1.94 8.33 11.34
CA TRP A 380 -2.69 8.39 12.59
C TRP A 380 -2.01 7.64 13.75
N TRP A 381 -1.42 6.49 13.49
CA TRP A 381 -0.74 5.70 14.53
C TRP A 381 0.50 6.40 15.10
N GLY A 382 1.16 7.23 14.33
CA GLY A 382 2.25 8.08 14.81
C GLY A 382 1.83 9.16 15.82
N SER A 383 0.54 9.48 15.89
CA SER A 383 -0.02 10.52 16.75
C SER A 383 -0.64 10.00 18.05
N MET A 384 -0.84 8.69 18.20
CA MET A 384 -1.34 8.12 19.46
C MET A 384 -0.32 8.24 20.57
N PRO A 385 -0.74 8.60 21.81
CA PRO A 385 0.15 8.55 22.95
C PRO A 385 0.67 7.12 23.10
N ARG A 386 1.94 6.90 22.80
CA ARG A 386 2.59 5.62 23.10
C ARG A 386 2.52 5.42 24.59
N ASN A 387 1.71 4.47 25.04
CA ASN A 387 1.87 3.94 26.36
C ASN A 387 3.35 3.51 26.51
N GLN A 388 4.00 3.90 27.60
CA GLN A 388 5.44 3.77 27.87
C GLN A 388 5.96 2.32 27.98
N GLN A 389 5.34 1.37 27.30
CA GLN A 389 5.76 -0.03 27.28
C GLN A 389 6.68 -0.27 26.10
N ALA A 390 7.85 -0.80 26.37
CA ALA A 390 8.79 -1.21 25.32
C ALA A 390 8.15 -2.30 24.44
N VAL A 391 7.88 -1.97 23.21
CA VAL A 391 7.36 -2.88 22.18
C VAL A 391 8.45 -3.10 21.16
N ARG A 392 8.79 -4.34 20.90
CA ARG A 392 9.66 -4.71 19.79
C ARG A 392 8.81 -5.09 18.59
N TYR A 393 9.07 -4.45 17.46
CA TYR A 393 8.46 -4.74 16.16
C TYR A 393 9.35 -5.72 15.41
N HIS A 394 8.74 -6.69 14.75
CA HIS A 394 9.43 -7.70 13.92
C HIS A 394 8.84 -7.68 12.51
N ALA A 395 9.72 -7.78 11.50
CA ALA A 395 9.33 -8.00 10.11
C ALA A 395 10.30 -9.02 9.51
N ASP A 396 9.85 -10.26 9.48
CA ASP A 396 10.67 -11.41 9.09
C ASP A 396 10.42 -11.79 7.61
N ASN A 397 10.51 -13.03 7.26
CA ASN A 397 10.49 -13.55 5.91
C ASN A 397 9.40 -12.96 5.02
N VAL A 398 9.74 -12.76 3.74
CA VAL A 398 8.80 -12.34 2.68
C VAL A 398 8.54 -13.51 1.76
N LEU A 399 7.28 -13.74 1.41
CA LEU A 399 6.84 -14.70 0.41
C LEU A 399 6.28 -13.95 -0.80
N ILE A 400 6.86 -14.20 -1.97
CA ILE A 400 6.34 -13.72 -3.26
C ILE A 400 5.83 -14.93 -4.03
N GLN A 401 4.58 -14.89 -4.48
CA GLN A 401 3.96 -15.94 -5.29
C GLN A 401 3.32 -15.36 -6.53
N SER A 402 3.47 -16.07 -7.64
CA SER A 402 2.83 -15.76 -8.92
C SER A 402 1.77 -16.78 -9.22
N PHE A 403 0.60 -16.28 -9.59
CA PHE A 403 -0.53 -17.08 -10.03
C PHE A 403 -0.89 -16.73 -11.47
N SER A 404 -1.25 -17.76 -12.24
CA SER A 404 -1.76 -17.58 -13.59
C SER A 404 -3.13 -16.91 -13.61
N SER A 405 -3.62 -16.58 -14.79
CA SER A 405 -4.98 -16.05 -14.99
C SER A 405 -6.11 -17.04 -14.59
N SER A 406 -5.79 -18.35 -14.47
CA SER A 406 -6.68 -19.39 -13.97
C SER A 406 -6.53 -19.64 -12.45
N GLY A 407 -5.69 -18.84 -11.75
CA GLY A 407 -5.45 -18.98 -10.32
C GLY A 407 -4.56 -20.17 -9.94
N GLU A 408 -3.82 -20.75 -10.90
CA GLU A 408 -2.82 -21.78 -10.61
C GLU A 408 -1.51 -21.16 -10.19
N LEU A 409 -0.85 -21.73 -9.17
CA LEU A 409 0.48 -21.28 -8.74
C LEU A 409 1.49 -21.58 -9.87
N GLU A 410 2.20 -20.56 -10.31
CA GLU A 410 3.26 -20.67 -11.30
C GLU A 410 4.62 -20.86 -10.60
N TRP A 411 4.89 -20.06 -9.60
CA TRP A 411 6.12 -20.13 -8.79
C TRP A 411 5.94 -19.43 -7.45
N SER A 412 6.81 -19.79 -6.51
CA SER A 412 6.94 -19.14 -5.22
C SER A 412 8.40 -18.84 -4.91
N TYR A 413 8.66 -17.76 -4.19
CA TYR A 413 9.99 -17.38 -3.75
C TYR A 413 9.95 -16.84 -2.33
N VAL A 414 10.74 -17.42 -1.43
CA VAL A 414 10.87 -16.96 -0.04
C VAL A 414 12.14 -16.15 0.12
N ILE A 415 12.01 -14.93 0.61
CA ILE A 415 13.14 -14.10 1.00
C ILE A 415 13.32 -14.25 2.51
N ASN A 416 14.40 -14.93 2.88
CA ASN A 416 14.76 -15.08 4.28
C ASN A 416 15.38 -13.79 4.79
N LYS A 417 14.69 -13.10 5.68
CA LYS A 417 15.16 -11.92 6.39
C LYS A 417 14.67 -11.94 7.83
N THR A 418 15.40 -11.28 8.70
CA THR A 418 15.01 -11.05 10.09
C THR A 418 15.28 -9.60 10.40
N GLN A 419 14.23 -8.87 10.74
CA GLN A 419 14.32 -7.46 11.08
C GLN A 419 13.60 -7.23 12.40
N PHE A 420 14.15 -6.37 13.24
CA PHE A 420 13.48 -5.89 14.45
C PHE A 420 13.88 -4.45 14.78
N ASP A 421 13.02 -3.76 15.49
CA ASP A 421 13.28 -2.44 16.03
C ASP A 421 12.51 -2.26 17.34
N ASP A 422 13.13 -1.62 18.34
CA ASP A 422 12.56 -1.46 19.68
C ASP A 422 11.76 -0.16 19.86
N GLU A 423 11.77 0.72 18.86
CA GLU A 423 11.12 2.03 18.94
C GLU A 423 9.99 2.20 17.92
N THR A 424 10.21 1.74 16.67
CA THR A 424 9.33 2.01 15.54
C THR A 424 9.45 0.92 14.47
N ASP A 425 8.43 0.75 13.66
CA ASP A 425 8.45 -0.13 12.49
C ASP A 425 8.87 0.60 11.19
N ASP A 426 9.22 1.87 11.26
CA ASP A 426 9.52 2.70 10.11
C ASP A 426 10.68 2.18 9.24
N LEU A 427 11.69 1.56 9.87
CA LEU A 427 12.87 1.02 9.20
C LEU A 427 12.72 -0.46 8.81
N LEU A 428 11.56 -1.04 9.09
CA LEU A 428 11.29 -2.45 8.85
C LEU A 428 10.50 -2.66 7.55
N SER A 429 10.25 -3.95 7.25
CA SER A 429 9.43 -4.38 6.12
C SER A 429 10.12 -4.16 4.76
N PHE A 430 9.37 -4.29 3.68
CA PHE A 430 9.87 -4.21 2.31
C PHE A 430 8.97 -3.36 1.42
N GLN A 431 9.48 -3.00 0.24
CA GLN A 431 8.72 -2.37 -0.82
C GLN A 431 8.98 -3.07 -2.15
N LEU A 432 7.97 -3.10 -2.99
CA LEU A 432 8.06 -3.62 -4.34
C LEU A 432 8.20 -2.48 -5.36
N MET A 433 9.08 -2.68 -6.33
CA MET A 433 9.19 -1.83 -7.50
C MET A 433 9.08 -2.69 -8.75
N ASN A 434 8.13 -2.36 -9.63
CA ASN A 434 7.93 -3.04 -10.88
C ASN A 434 8.51 -2.21 -12.03
N THR A 435 9.61 -2.68 -12.63
CA THR A 435 10.26 -2.03 -13.77
C THR A 435 9.68 -2.46 -15.13
N GLY A 436 8.70 -3.36 -15.13
CA GLY A 436 8.07 -3.94 -16.33
C GLY A 436 8.74 -5.23 -16.82
N GLY A 437 10.04 -5.42 -16.58
CA GLY A 437 10.78 -6.65 -16.88
C GLY A 437 11.10 -7.48 -15.65
N GLU A 438 11.30 -6.82 -14.53
CA GLU A 438 11.67 -7.44 -13.25
C GLU A 438 10.89 -6.78 -12.10
N LEU A 439 10.65 -7.56 -11.06
CA LEU A 439 10.11 -7.10 -9.79
C LEU A 439 11.27 -6.98 -8.80
N HIS A 440 11.52 -5.78 -8.30
CA HIS A 440 12.53 -5.53 -7.29
C HIS A 440 11.90 -5.53 -5.90
N VAL A 441 12.49 -6.28 -4.99
CA VAL A 441 12.10 -6.35 -3.57
C VAL A 441 13.15 -5.65 -2.75
N LEU A 442 12.80 -4.48 -2.23
CA LEU A 442 13.71 -3.60 -1.49
C LEU A 442 13.44 -3.72 0.01
N TYR A 443 14.46 -4.04 0.79
CA TYR A 443 14.35 -4.15 2.25
C TYR A 443 15.70 -3.88 2.93
N ASN A 444 15.65 -3.42 4.18
CA ASN A 444 16.86 -3.25 4.98
C ASN A 444 17.36 -4.59 5.51
N GLN A 445 18.65 -4.78 5.48
CA GLN A 445 19.34 -5.87 6.16
C GLN A 445 20.43 -5.32 7.06
N GLN A 446 20.50 -5.84 8.28
CA GLN A 446 21.58 -5.52 9.19
C GLN A 446 22.84 -6.26 8.76
N GLU A 447 23.90 -5.52 8.40
CA GLU A 447 25.23 -6.06 8.15
C GLU A 447 26.20 -5.40 9.12
N ARG A 448 26.70 -6.19 10.09
CA ARG A 448 27.55 -5.71 11.18
C ARG A 448 26.90 -4.56 11.97
N ARG A 449 27.31 -3.29 11.73
CA ARG A 449 26.77 -2.09 12.37
C ARG A 449 25.88 -1.26 11.48
N ASP A 450 25.85 -1.55 10.18
CA ASP A 450 25.14 -0.76 9.17
C ASP A 450 23.87 -1.47 8.74
N LYS A 451 22.83 -0.68 8.46
CA LYS A 451 21.60 -1.16 7.80
C LYS A 451 21.75 -0.85 6.31
N LEU A 452 21.89 -1.86 5.48
CA LEU A 452 22.02 -1.72 4.03
C LEU A 452 20.67 -1.99 3.37
N LEU A 453 20.33 -1.20 2.36
CA LEU A 453 19.17 -1.48 1.51
C LEU A 453 19.56 -2.58 0.52
N ASN A 454 18.93 -3.74 0.65
CA ASN A 454 19.08 -4.85 -0.27
C ASN A 454 18.04 -4.75 -1.37
N ASP A 455 18.39 -5.27 -2.53
CA ASP A 455 17.55 -5.40 -3.70
C ASP A 455 17.63 -6.85 -4.22
N ILE A 456 16.47 -7.49 -4.30
CA ILE A 456 16.32 -8.79 -4.97
C ILE A 456 15.44 -8.56 -6.19
N SER A 457 15.99 -8.80 -7.38
CA SER A 457 15.21 -8.78 -8.62
C SER A 457 14.63 -10.17 -8.89
N ILE A 458 13.35 -10.22 -9.26
CA ILE A 458 12.63 -11.44 -9.60
C ILE A 458 12.07 -11.27 -11.01
N ARG A 459 12.43 -12.18 -11.92
CA ARG A 459 11.91 -12.22 -13.29
C ARG A 459 10.53 -12.86 -13.33
N SER A 460 9.85 -12.70 -14.47
CA SER A 460 8.51 -13.26 -14.69
C SER A 460 8.42 -14.79 -14.51
N ASN A 461 9.52 -15.50 -14.69
CA ASN A 461 9.61 -16.96 -14.50
C ASN A 461 9.95 -17.39 -13.06
N GLY A 462 10.03 -16.45 -12.11
CA GLY A 462 10.37 -16.71 -10.71
C GLY A 462 11.87 -16.79 -10.41
N GLN A 463 12.74 -16.67 -11.42
CA GLN A 463 14.17 -16.61 -11.18
C GLN A 463 14.53 -15.33 -10.43
N ALA A 464 15.14 -15.49 -9.27
CA ALA A 464 15.56 -14.38 -8.43
C ALA A 464 17.08 -14.20 -8.48
N ALA A 465 17.53 -12.95 -8.48
CA ALA A 465 18.92 -12.56 -8.36
C ALA A 465 19.06 -11.51 -7.28
N ARG A 466 20.07 -11.67 -6.42
CA ARG A 466 20.42 -10.66 -5.44
C ARG A 466 21.34 -9.63 -6.10
N ASN A 467 20.86 -8.43 -6.24
CA ASN A 467 21.64 -7.32 -6.74
C ASN A 467 22.66 -6.86 -5.66
N PRO A 468 23.75 -6.18 -6.03
CA PRO A 468 24.63 -5.57 -5.05
C PRO A 468 23.82 -4.68 -4.11
N ALA A 469 24.04 -4.81 -2.81
CA ALA A 469 23.38 -3.96 -1.83
C ALA A 469 23.64 -2.49 -2.19
N LEU A 470 22.58 -1.69 -2.14
CA LEU A 470 22.67 -0.26 -2.40
C LEU A 470 23.52 0.33 -1.27
N LYS A 471 24.80 0.52 -1.53
CA LYS A 471 25.73 1.09 -0.57
C LYS A 471 25.36 2.55 -0.36
N ASN A 472 25.14 2.89 0.87
CA ASN A 472 25.08 4.24 1.32
C ASN A 472 26.49 4.85 1.17
N LEU A 473 26.70 5.67 0.14
CA LEU A 473 27.98 6.34 -0.08
C LEU A 473 28.31 7.34 1.04
N ASP A 474 27.29 7.83 1.75
CA ASP A 474 27.40 8.81 2.84
C ASP A 474 27.10 8.21 4.21
N ASN A 475 27.62 7.07 4.55
CA ASN A 475 27.62 6.44 5.87
C ASN A 475 26.63 7.07 6.90
N GLY A 476 25.38 6.64 6.93
CA GLY A 476 24.45 7.11 7.96
C GLY A 476 22.99 7.26 7.58
N HIS A 477 22.61 7.14 6.31
CA HIS A 477 21.19 7.11 5.93
C HIS A 477 20.57 5.75 6.28
N GLN A 478 19.45 5.75 6.99
CA GLN A 478 18.64 4.58 7.29
C GLN A 478 17.36 4.65 6.46
N PHE A 479 17.16 3.71 5.55
CA PHE A 479 16.01 3.70 4.65
C PHE A 479 14.73 3.27 5.34
N MET A 480 13.59 3.79 4.85
CA MET A 480 12.23 3.37 5.23
C MET A 480 11.54 2.69 4.03
N PRO A 481 11.89 1.44 3.69
CA PRO A 481 11.42 0.83 2.44
C PRO A 481 9.91 0.79 2.33
N SER A 482 9.21 0.40 3.38
CA SER A 482 7.76 0.29 3.41
C SER A 482 7.02 1.62 3.19
N ARG A 483 7.71 2.76 3.32
CA ARG A 483 7.19 4.10 3.03
C ARG A 483 7.61 4.62 1.66
N GLY A 484 8.39 3.84 0.92
CA GLY A 484 8.79 4.17 -0.45
C GLY A 484 7.60 4.19 -1.39
N LYS A 485 7.68 5.04 -2.43
CA LYS A 485 6.68 5.14 -3.48
C LYS A 485 7.34 5.10 -4.85
N GLN A 486 6.89 4.18 -5.68
CA GLN A 486 7.25 4.18 -7.09
C GLN A 486 6.57 5.35 -7.79
N VAL A 487 7.36 6.25 -8.38
CA VAL A 487 6.88 7.49 -9.01
C VAL A 487 6.99 7.46 -10.53
N SER A 488 7.73 6.50 -11.07
CA SER A 488 7.76 6.14 -12.49
C SER A 488 8.13 4.66 -12.66
N SER A 489 8.16 4.17 -13.89
CA SER A 489 8.56 2.78 -14.17
C SER A 489 9.99 2.45 -13.69
N ARG A 490 10.86 3.44 -13.55
CA ARG A 490 12.28 3.26 -13.19
C ARG A 490 12.74 4.08 -11.98
N ILE A 491 11.83 4.79 -11.32
CA ILE A 491 12.18 5.66 -10.18
C ILE A 491 11.30 5.35 -8.99
N MET A 492 11.95 5.11 -7.86
CA MET A 492 11.32 5.02 -6.55
C MET A 492 11.89 6.09 -5.63
N ILE A 493 11.04 6.78 -4.91
CA ILE A 493 11.44 7.66 -3.82
C ILE A 493 11.27 6.89 -2.50
N ILE A 494 12.36 6.77 -1.74
CA ILE A 494 12.38 6.09 -0.44
C ILE A 494 12.77 7.11 0.63
N PRO A 495 11.95 7.30 1.66
CA PRO A 495 12.34 8.14 2.78
C PRO A 495 13.51 7.51 3.56
N THR A 496 14.34 8.35 4.13
CA THR A 496 15.50 7.94 4.95
C THR A 496 15.59 8.78 6.22
N VAL A 497 16.20 8.24 7.25
CA VAL A 497 16.63 9.00 8.43
C VAL A 497 18.13 9.25 8.34
N TYR A 498 18.54 10.50 8.39
CA TYR A 498 19.92 10.90 8.43
C TYR A 498 20.16 11.88 9.58
N ARG A 499 21.04 11.53 10.53
CA ARG A 499 21.33 12.35 11.73
C ARG A 499 20.10 12.87 12.48
N GLY A 500 19.01 12.07 12.49
CA GLY A 500 17.76 12.44 13.15
C GLY A 500 16.78 13.27 12.32
N TYR A 501 17.09 13.54 11.05
CA TYR A 501 16.24 14.23 10.09
C TYR A 501 15.65 13.26 9.07
N ILE A 502 14.44 13.55 8.59
CA ILE A 502 13.85 12.84 7.47
C ILE A 502 14.38 13.42 6.16
N CYS A 503 15.00 12.59 5.34
CA CYS A 503 15.46 12.91 4.00
C CYS A 503 14.76 11.96 3.00
N PHE A 504 14.94 12.20 1.72
CA PHE A 504 14.37 11.39 0.65
C PHE A 504 15.47 10.94 -0.31
N ALA A 505 15.47 9.67 -0.64
CA ALA A 505 16.38 9.08 -1.60
C ALA A 505 15.63 8.74 -2.88
N LYS A 506 16.13 9.20 -4.03
CA LYS A 506 15.71 8.75 -5.35
C LYS A 506 16.56 7.54 -5.72
N VAL A 507 15.92 6.39 -5.88
CA VAL A 507 16.52 5.16 -6.41
C VAL A 507 16.08 5.03 -7.86
N GLU A 508 17.05 5.05 -8.78
CA GLU A 508 16.84 5.02 -10.22
C GLU A 508 17.42 3.73 -10.80
N TYR A 509 16.64 3.05 -11.61
CA TYR A 509 17.01 1.84 -12.34
C TYR A 509 17.23 2.16 -13.82
N ASN A 510 18.33 1.69 -14.40
CA ASN A 510 18.65 1.91 -15.81
C ASN A 510 17.82 1.04 -16.77
#